data_32b3497526661b62d9439617dc015f03
#
_entry.id   32b3497526661b62d9439617dc015f03
#
_cell.length_a   1.000
_cell.length_b   1.000
_cell.length_c   1.000
_cell.angle_alpha   90.00
_cell.angle_beta   90.00
_cell.angle_gamma   90.00
#
_symmetry.space_group_name_H-M   'P 1'
#
loop_
_entity.id
_entity.type
_entity.pdbx_description
1 polymer ?
#
loop_
_entity_poly.entity_id
_entity_poly.type
_entity_poly.pdbx_seq_one_letter_code
_entity_poly.pdbx_strand_id
1 'polypeptide(L)'
;VHHFLTEYERKAKEVTMQRAREKLGAFFHMAEERQHLAEISKALHHKIETYSQSYQLPSEQLLDELIEGYGKTDAACHLLKVRQQVIRAVEQNDVVTCAFMDENRRLSMMVLVSQLFNTKADFYLQRVSKDNLGLLIQALQDDFTLINHYGVAFGHTQIQESYLALRLEELKFAALLESLKSSDLQFQADILVEHRVLQ
;
A
#
# COMPACT_ATOMS: atom_id res chain seq x y z
N VAL A 1 8.93 14.65 -13.64
CA VAL A 1 9.65 15.38 -12.57
C VAL A 1 9.52 14.63 -11.24
N HIS A 2 8.33 14.15 -10.84
CA HIS A 2 8.12 13.44 -9.55
C HIS A 2 8.94 12.14 -9.44
N HIS A 3 9.03 11.37 -10.50
CA HIS A 3 9.79 10.09 -10.49
C HIS A 3 11.32 10.32 -10.30
N PHE A 4 11.85 11.40 -10.84
CA PHE A 4 13.28 11.75 -10.65
C PHE A 4 13.59 12.21 -9.23
N LEU A 5 12.68 12.92 -8.58
CA LEU A 5 12.84 13.37 -7.20
C LEU A 5 12.83 12.20 -6.21
N THR A 6 11.91 11.24 -6.38
CA THR A 6 11.83 10.05 -5.52
C THR A 6 13.07 9.14 -5.68
N GLU A 7 13.60 9.01 -6.90
CA GLU A 7 14.80 8.22 -7.14
C GLU A 7 16.06 8.92 -6.59
N TYR A 8 16.12 10.24 -6.68
CA TYR A 8 17.21 11.02 -6.09
C TYR A 8 17.19 10.95 -4.56
N GLU A 9 16.03 11.08 -3.94
CA GLU A 9 15.86 10.96 -2.49
C GLU A 9 16.22 9.56 -1.98
N ARG A 10 15.87 8.51 -2.73
CA ARG A 10 16.25 7.13 -2.41
C ARG A 10 17.77 6.95 -2.44
N LYS A 11 18.41 7.38 -3.51
CA LYS A 11 19.88 7.31 -3.63
C LYS A 11 20.60 8.14 -2.56
N ALA A 12 20.08 9.32 -2.23
CA ALA A 12 20.63 10.14 -1.16
C ALA A 12 20.52 9.47 0.22
N LYS A 13 19.39 8.81 0.52
CA LYS A 13 19.24 7.99 1.72
C LYS A 13 20.20 6.82 1.76
N GLU A 14 20.34 6.06 0.67
CA GLU A 14 21.27 4.92 0.59
C GLU A 14 22.72 5.35 0.88
N VAL A 15 23.18 6.44 0.26
CA VAL A 15 24.55 6.97 0.47
C VAL A 15 24.74 7.45 1.91
N THR A 16 23.74 8.09 2.49
CA THR A 16 23.82 8.56 3.88
C THR A 16 23.85 7.40 4.87
N MET A 17 23.04 6.37 4.65
CA MET A 17 23.03 5.13 5.42
C MET A 17 24.35 4.38 5.33
N GLN A 18 24.92 4.27 4.12
CA GLN A 18 26.22 3.62 3.90
C GLN A 18 27.34 4.32 4.69
N ARG A 19 27.39 5.65 4.63
CA ARG A 19 28.36 6.45 5.41
C ARG A 19 28.17 6.33 6.92
N ALA A 20 26.93 6.22 7.38
CA ALA A 20 26.62 6.01 8.80
C ALA A 20 27.08 4.61 9.26
N ARG A 21 26.84 3.57 8.46
CA ARG A 21 27.34 2.19 8.73
C ARG A 21 28.87 2.15 8.87
N GLU A 22 29.57 2.81 7.95
CA GLU A 22 31.05 2.85 7.97
C GLU A 22 31.61 3.56 9.22
N LYS A 23 30.91 4.62 9.70
CA LYS A 23 31.37 5.42 10.84
C LYS A 23 30.96 4.89 12.21
N LEU A 24 29.81 4.28 12.31
CA LEU A 24 29.19 3.90 13.58
C LEU A 24 29.28 2.38 13.91
N GLY A 25 29.64 1.54 12.91
CA GLY A 25 29.84 0.10 13.12
C GLY A 25 28.69 -0.57 13.88
N ALA A 26 29.01 -1.23 15.00
CA ALA A 26 28.04 -1.98 15.80
C ALA A 26 26.88 -1.12 16.36
N PHE A 27 27.12 0.15 16.67
CA PHE A 27 26.05 1.05 17.15
C PHE A 27 25.03 1.36 16.08
N PHE A 28 25.44 1.43 14.82
CA PHE A 28 24.52 1.63 13.71
C PHE A 28 23.60 0.42 13.53
N HIS A 29 24.13 -0.80 13.58
CA HIS A 29 23.33 -2.03 13.53
C HIS A 29 22.32 -2.13 14.67
N MET A 30 22.73 -1.78 15.88
CA MET A 30 21.81 -1.76 17.03
C MET A 30 20.70 -0.71 16.85
N ALA A 31 21.01 0.45 16.26
CA ALA A 31 20.01 1.48 15.98
C ALA A 31 19.02 1.06 14.89
N GLU A 32 19.50 0.44 13.81
CA GLU A 32 18.65 -0.13 12.74
C GLU A 32 17.73 -1.23 13.30
N GLU A 33 18.28 -2.16 14.08
CA GLU A 33 17.50 -3.23 14.71
C GLU A 33 16.43 -2.69 15.66
N ARG A 34 16.79 -1.70 16.48
CA ARG A 34 15.85 -1.03 17.37
C ARG A 34 14.73 -0.33 16.61
N GLN A 35 15.04 0.36 15.50
CA GLN A 35 14.04 1.01 14.65
C GLN A 35 13.11 -0.04 14.03
N HIS A 36 13.67 -1.11 13.48
CA HIS A 36 12.90 -2.20 12.90
C HIS A 36 11.97 -2.87 13.91
N LEU A 37 12.46 -3.16 15.12
CA LEU A 37 11.62 -3.70 16.20
C LEU A 37 10.51 -2.73 16.62
N ALA A 38 10.77 -1.41 16.60
CA ALA A 38 9.75 -0.41 16.90
C ALA A 38 8.65 -0.38 15.81
N GLU A 39 9.02 -0.53 14.54
CA GLU A 39 8.05 -0.61 13.42
C GLU A 39 7.18 -1.87 13.52
N ILE A 40 7.78 -3.03 13.83
CA ILE A 40 7.04 -4.27 14.06
C ILE A 40 6.10 -4.13 15.26
N SER A 41 6.59 -3.58 16.37
CA SER A 41 5.78 -3.36 17.58
C SER A 41 4.59 -2.45 17.25
N LYS A 42 4.80 -1.39 16.48
CA LYS A 42 3.74 -0.50 16.02
C LYS A 42 2.72 -1.24 15.14
N ALA A 43 3.17 -2.02 14.15
CA ALA A 43 2.30 -2.79 13.28
C ALA A 43 1.46 -3.82 14.06
N LEU A 44 2.06 -4.52 15.03
CA LEU A 44 1.35 -5.44 15.90
C LEU A 44 0.34 -4.73 16.80
N HIS A 45 0.70 -3.57 17.33
CA HIS A 45 -0.21 -2.76 18.17
C HIS A 45 -1.44 -2.31 17.38
N HIS A 46 -1.25 -1.82 16.14
CA HIS A 46 -2.38 -1.49 15.24
C HIS A 46 -3.26 -2.71 14.96
N LYS A 47 -2.69 -3.89 14.73
CA LYS A 47 -3.47 -5.12 14.52
C LYS A 47 -4.29 -5.49 15.77
N ILE A 48 -3.74 -5.33 16.97
CA ILE A 48 -4.45 -5.59 18.24
C ILE A 48 -5.57 -4.56 18.44
N GLU A 49 -5.30 -3.27 18.22
CA GLU A 49 -6.30 -2.21 18.34
C GLU A 49 -7.45 -2.38 17.34
N THR A 50 -7.17 -2.85 16.11
CA THR A 50 -8.20 -3.10 15.10
C THR A 50 -9.21 -4.16 15.54
N TYR A 51 -8.81 -5.08 16.44
CA TYR A 51 -9.74 -6.05 17.04
C TYR A 51 -10.57 -5.48 18.19
N SER A 52 -10.13 -4.39 18.81
CA SER A 52 -10.76 -3.81 20.00
C SER A 52 -11.42 -2.44 19.76
N GLN A 53 -10.94 -1.65 18.82
CA GLN A 53 -11.43 -0.32 18.48
C GLN A 53 -11.23 -0.02 16.99
N SER A 54 -12.14 0.76 16.39
CA SER A 54 -11.97 1.23 15.01
C SER A 54 -10.80 2.22 14.92
N TYR A 55 -9.65 1.73 14.48
CA TYR A 55 -8.53 2.60 14.12
C TYR A 55 -8.90 3.38 12.85
N GLN A 56 -8.95 4.70 12.96
CA GLN A 56 -9.29 5.58 11.84
C GLN A 56 -8.09 6.46 11.51
N LEU A 57 -7.50 6.26 10.32
CA LEU A 57 -6.74 7.32 9.67
C LEU A 57 -7.73 8.36 9.11
N PRO A 58 -7.35 9.65 8.97
CA PRO A 58 -8.21 10.67 8.39
C PRO A 58 -8.46 10.41 6.89
N SER A 59 -9.35 9.46 6.60
CA SER A 59 -9.67 9.04 5.24
C SER A 59 -10.46 10.12 4.48
N GLU A 60 -11.28 10.90 5.17
CA GLU A 60 -12.06 11.98 4.56
C GLU A 60 -11.17 13.06 3.96
N GLN A 61 -10.18 13.52 4.71
CA GLN A 61 -9.26 14.57 4.28
C GLN A 61 -8.44 14.14 3.05
N LEU A 62 -8.01 12.87 3.00
CA LEU A 62 -7.32 12.28 1.85
C LEU A 62 -8.20 12.19 0.60
N LEU A 63 -9.49 11.91 0.77
CA LEU A 63 -10.45 11.84 -0.33
C LEU A 63 -10.81 13.23 -0.85
N ASP A 64 -10.98 14.20 0.03
CA ASP A 64 -11.27 15.59 -0.35
C ASP A 64 -10.13 16.17 -1.19
N GLU A 65 -8.88 15.97 -0.80
CA GLU A 65 -7.69 16.36 -1.59
C GLU A 65 -7.65 15.68 -2.97
N LEU A 66 -8.06 14.42 -3.05
CA LEU A 66 -8.11 13.68 -4.31
C LEU A 66 -9.30 14.12 -5.20
N ILE A 67 -10.45 14.44 -4.60
CA ILE A 67 -11.64 14.94 -5.33
C ILE A 67 -11.38 16.33 -5.91
N GLU A 68 -10.71 17.22 -5.19
CA GLU A 68 -10.32 18.54 -5.70
C GLU A 68 -9.35 18.45 -6.89
N GLY A 69 -8.52 17.42 -6.94
CA GLY A 69 -7.49 17.24 -7.98
C GLY A 69 -7.92 16.41 -9.19
N TYR A 70 -8.96 15.55 -9.06
CA TYR A 70 -9.28 14.56 -10.10
C TYR A 70 -10.79 14.45 -10.34
N GLY A 71 -11.21 14.73 -11.58
CA GLY A 71 -12.55 14.38 -12.03
C GLY A 71 -12.76 12.85 -12.17
N LYS A 72 -14.02 12.41 -12.20
CA LYS A 72 -14.39 10.98 -12.30
C LYS A 72 -13.67 10.23 -13.42
N THR A 73 -13.54 10.85 -14.59
CA THR A 73 -12.87 10.26 -15.77
C THR A 73 -11.36 10.11 -15.54
N ASP A 74 -10.73 11.10 -14.95
CA ASP A 74 -9.29 11.09 -14.68
C ASP A 74 -8.95 10.07 -13.60
N ALA A 75 -9.77 9.96 -12.58
CA ALA A 75 -9.59 8.94 -11.54
C ALA A 75 -9.68 7.51 -12.10
N ALA A 76 -10.62 7.23 -13.00
CA ALA A 76 -10.75 5.94 -13.65
C ALA A 76 -9.56 5.64 -14.56
N CYS A 77 -9.11 6.61 -15.35
CA CYS A 77 -7.92 6.46 -16.18
C CYS A 77 -6.66 6.24 -15.35
N HIS A 78 -6.53 6.93 -14.21
CA HIS A 78 -5.40 6.75 -13.32
C HIS A 78 -5.41 5.37 -12.67
N LEU A 79 -6.54 4.92 -12.14
CA LEU A 79 -6.69 3.59 -11.58
C LEU A 79 -6.32 2.49 -12.58
N LEU A 80 -6.74 2.62 -13.83
CA LEU A 80 -6.38 1.66 -14.89
C LEU A 80 -4.87 1.63 -15.15
N LYS A 81 -4.21 2.80 -15.15
CA LYS A 81 -2.75 2.87 -15.30
C LYS A 81 -2.02 2.20 -14.14
N VAL A 82 -2.45 2.47 -12.91
CA VAL A 82 -1.86 1.86 -11.71
C VAL A 82 -2.05 0.34 -11.74
N ARG A 83 -3.24 -0.15 -12.07
CA ARG A 83 -3.50 -1.60 -12.22
C ARG A 83 -2.61 -2.25 -13.28
N GLN A 84 -2.39 -1.58 -14.42
CA GLN A 84 -1.45 -2.07 -15.42
C GLN A 84 -0.02 -2.14 -14.90
N GLN A 85 0.41 -1.19 -14.07
CA GLN A 85 1.72 -1.22 -13.42
C GLN A 85 1.83 -2.35 -12.41
N VAL A 86 0.78 -2.60 -11.61
CA VAL A 86 0.70 -3.75 -10.70
C VAL A 86 0.85 -5.07 -11.47
N ILE A 87 0.10 -5.25 -12.55
CA ILE A 87 0.17 -6.45 -13.40
C ILE A 87 1.58 -6.64 -13.96
N ARG A 88 2.17 -5.59 -14.53
CA ARG A 88 3.54 -5.64 -15.07
C ARG A 88 4.57 -6.00 -14.01
N ALA A 89 4.48 -5.43 -12.82
CA ALA A 89 5.39 -5.77 -11.73
C ALA A 89 5.31 -7.24 -11.35
N VAL A 90 4.12 -7.83 -11.35
CA VAL A 90 3.92 -9.27 -11.11
C VAL A 90 4.50 -10.11 -12.25
N GLU A 91 4.23 -9.77 -13.50
CA GLU A 91 4.73 -10.48 -14.69
C GLU A 91 6.27 -10.44 -14.79
N GLN A 92 6.87 -9.33 -14.39
CA GLN A 92 8.32 -9.12 -14.41
C GLN A 92 9.03 -9.67 -13.17
N ASN A 93 8.29 -10.28 -12.21
CA ASN A 93 8.81 -10.70 -10.90
C ASN A 93 9.48 -9.56 -10.11
N ASP A 94 8.99 -8.33 -10.28
CA ASP A 94 9.52 -7.13 -9.63
C ASP A 94 8.74 -6.75 -8.35
N VAL A 95 8.05 -7.70 -7.76
CA VAL A 95 7.27 -7.56 -6.53
C VAL A 95 8.10 -7.86 -5.30
N VAL A 96 8.95 -8.88 -5.38
CA VAL A 96 9.65 -9.48 -4.24
C VAL A 96 11.12 -9.69 -4.58
N THR A 97 11.99 -9.41 -3.63
CA THR A 97 13.41 -9.79 -3.68
C THR A 97 13.66 -10.99 -2.77
N CYS A 98 14.60 -11.85 -3.14
CA CYS A 98 14.95 -13.03 -2.35
C CYS A 98 16.43 -13.37 -2.57
N ALA A 99 17.15 -13.66 -1.48
CA ALA A 99 18.59 -13.93 -1.49
C ALA A 99 18.95 -15.42 -1.49
N PHE A 100 18.02 -16.34 -1.70
CA PHE A 100 18.36 -17.76 -1.86
C PHE A 100 19.27 -17.98 -3.07
N MET A 101 20.34 -18.72 -2.86
CA MET A 101 21.27 -19.11 -3.94
C MET A 101 20.67 -20.15 -4.89
N ASP A 102 19.84 -21.05 -4.38
CA ASP A 102 19.10 -22.02 -5.18
C ASP A 102 17.96 -21.31 -5.91
N GLU A 103 17.97 -21.43 -7.24
CA GLU A 103 17.01 -20.73 -8.10
C GLU A 103 15.57 -21.20 -7.90
N ASN A 104 15.34 -22.50 -7.72
CA ASN A 104 14.00 -23.04 -7.54
C ASN A 104 13.41 -22.56 -6.21
N ARG A 105 14.20 -22.56 -5.13
CA ARG A 105 13.78 -22.04 -3.84
C ARG A 105 13.51 -20.55 -3.91
N ARG A 106 14.40 -19.79 -4.57
CA ARG A 106 14.24 -18.35 -4.76
C ARG A 106 12.92 -18.04 -5.46
N LEU A 107 12.67 -18.61 -6.61
CA LEU A 107 11.45 -18.39 -7.38
C LEU A 107 10.20 -18.83 -6.60
N SER A 108 10.24 -19.99 -5.95
CA SER A 108 9.11 -20.47 -5.14
C SER A 108 8.78 -19.51 -3.99
N MET A 109 9.79 -18.98 -3.30
CA MET A 109 9.58 -18.01 -2.22
C MET A 109 9.06 -16.66 -2.74
N MET A 110 9.60 -16.17 -3.85
CA MET A 110 9.12 -14.94 -4.47
C MET A 110 7.64 -15.06 -4.86
N VAL A 111 7.25 -16.17 -5.49
CA VAL A 111 5.86 -16.42 -5.86
C VAL A 111 4.96 -16.52 -4.61
N LEU A 112 5.38 -17.27 -3.59
CA LEU A 112 4.60 -17.46 -2.36
C LEU A 112 4.36 -16.12 -1.65
N VAL A 113 5.41 -15.32 -1.46
CA VAL A 113 5.31 -14.03 -0.75
C VAL A 113 4.53 -13.01 -1.58
N SER A 114 4.73 -12.99 -2.90
CA SER A 114 3.93 -12.16 -3.81
C SER A 114 2.44 -12.51 -3.73
N GLN A 115 2.08 -13.81 -3.79
CA GLN A 115 0.69 -14.26 -3.67
C GLN A 115 0.09 -13.91 -2.31
N LEU A 116 0.84 -14.11 -1.22
CA LEU A 116 0.39 -13.78 0.12
C LEU A 116 0.04 -12.28 0.25
N PHE A 117 0.94 -11.42 -0.20
CA PHE A 117 0.72 -9.98 -0.15
C PHE A 117 -0.41 -9.52 -1.07
N ASN A 118 -0.45 -10.02 -2.31
CA ASN A 118 -1.50 -9.69 -3.27
C ASN A 118 -2.88 -10.15 -2.79
N THR A 119 -2.99 -11.34 -2.20
CA THR A 119 -4.25 -11.80 -1.61
C THR A 119 -4.76 -10.83 -0.53
N LYS A 120 -3.86 -10.29 0.30
CA LYS A 120 -4.22 -9.28 1.31
C LYS A 120 -4.64 -7.96 0.66
N ALA A 121 -3.86 -7.46 -0.28
CA ALA A 121 -4.14 -6.21 -0.98
C ALA A 121 -5.46 -6.30 -1.76
N ASP A 122 -5.73 -7.41 -2.45
CA ASP A 122 -6.97 -7.64 -3.20
C ASP A 122 -8.19 -7.77 -2.27
N PHE A 123 -8.01 -8.40 -1.11
CA PHE A 123 -9.06 -8.47 -0.09
C PHE A 123 -9.43 -7.08 0.44
N TYR A 124 -8.46 -6.20 0.63
CA TYR A 124 -8.71 -4.82 1.04
C TYR A 124 -9.34 -4.01 -0.09
N LEU A 125 -8.87 -4.19 -1.32
CA LEU A 125 -9.39 -3.51 -2.51
C LEU A 125 -10.88 -3.81 -2.75
N GLN A 126 -11.31 -5.06 -2.56
CA GLN A 126 -12.71 -5.47 -2.72
C GLN A 126 -13.65 -4.85 -1.68
N ARG A 127 -13.13 -4.33 -0.58
CA ARG A 127 -13.90 -3.79 0.55
C ARG A 127 -13.68 -2.30 0.78
N VAL A 128 -12.89 -1.68 -0.08
CA VAL A 128 -12.56 -0.28 0.07
C VAL A 128 -13.80 0.60 -0.14
N SER A 129 -13.96 1.55 0.76
CA SER A 129 -14.97 2.60 0.70
C SER A 129 -14.37 3.90 1.22
N LYS A 130 -15.09 5.00 1.05
CA LYS A 130 -14.71 6.29 1.63
C LYS A 130 -14.43 6.18 3.14
N ASP A 131 -15.30 5.47 3.86
CA ASP A 131 -15.31 5.45 5.33
C ASP A 131 -14.18 4.58 5.94
N ASN A 132 -13.67 3.62 5.17
CA ASN A 132 -12.68 2.66 5.69
C ASN A 132 -11.30 2.74 5.02
N LEU A 133 -11.10 3.66 4.05
CA LEU A 133 -9.86 3.78 3.30
C LEU A 133 -8.62 3.89 4.19
N GLY A 134 -8.67 4.77 5.19
CA GLY A 134 -7.54 4.98 6.08
C GLY A 134 -7.17 3.72 6.88
N LEU A 135 -8.19 2.98 7.35
CA LEU A 135 -8.00 1.71 8.03
C LEU A 135 -7.32 0.66 7.11
N LEU A 136 -7.78 0.57 5.86
CA LEU A 136 -7.24 -0.41 4.91
C LEU A 136 -5.83 -0.06 4.44
N ILE A 137 -5.51 1.23 4.28
CA ILE A 137 -4.14 1.70 4.03
C ILE A 137 -3.21 1.24 5.16
N GLN A 138 -3.59 1.51 6.42
CA GLN A 138 -2.78 1.09 7.56
C GLN A 138 -2.65 -0.43 7.64
N ALA A 139 -3.74 -1.17 7.42
CA ALA A 139 -3.72 -2.62 7.42
C ALA A 139 -2.76 -3.20 6.38
N LEU A 140 -2.73 -2.61 5.17
CA LEU A 140 -1.81 -3.05 4.11
C LEU A 140 -0.34 -2.74 4.45
N GLN A 141 -0.06 -1.58 5.06
CA GLN A 141 1.27 -1.22 5.54
C GLN A 141 1.75 -2.14 6.67
N ASP A 142 0.86 -2.50 7.58
CA ASP A 142 1.16 -3.44 8.66
C ASP A 142 1.44 -4.85 8.11
N ASP A 143 0.64 -5.33 7.15
CA ASP A 143 0.89 -6.61 6.48
C ASP A 143 2.23 -6.61 5.74
N PHE A 144 2.57 -5.52 5.04
CA PHE A 144 3.87 -5.34 4.39
C PHE A 144 5.02 -5.46 5.40
N THR A 145 4.93 -4.75 6.53
CA THR A 145 5.95 -4.75 7.58
C THR A 145 6.12 -6.15 8.17
N LEU A 146 5.03 -6.83 8.49
CA LEU A 146 5.06 -8.17 9.09
C LEU A 146 5.56 -9.22 8.11
N ILE A 147 5.13 -9.20 6.86
CA ILE A 147 5.58 -10.15 5.83
C ILE A 147 7.09 -9.98 5.61
N ASN A 148 7.58 -8.75 5.51
CA ASN A 148 9.00 -8.47 5.33
C ASN A 148 9.83 -8.88 6.56
N HIS A 149 9.30 -8.69 7.77
CA HIS A 149 9.94 -9.17 8.98
C HIS A 149 10.12 -10.69 8.98
N TYR A 150 9.05 -11.44 8.74
CA TYR A 150 9.12 -12.90 8.71
C TYR A 150 9.91 -13.42 7.51
N GLY A 151 9.90 -12.71 6.39
CA GLY A 151 10.63 -13.06 5.18
C GLY A 151 12.16 -13.11 5.35
N VAL A 152 12.70 -12.42 6.36
CA VAL A 152 14.14 -12.46 6.70
C VAL A 152 14.60 -13.90 6.99
N ALA A 153 13.79 -14.69 7.69
CA ALA A 153 14.09 -16.10 8.00
C ALA A 153 14.07 -17.01 6.75
N PHE A 154 13.46 -16.54 5.66
CA PHE A 154 13.29 -17.28 4.42
C PHE A 154 14.10 -16.67 3.26
N GLY A 155 15.42 -16.59 3.43
CA GLY A 155 16.33 -16.08 2.42
C GLY A 155 16.23 -14.57 2.21
N HIS A 156 15.99 -13.81 3.26
CA HIS A 156 15.78 -12.35 3.18
C HIS A 156 14.75 -11.97 2.10
N THR A 157 13.68 -12.74 2.04
CA THR A 157 12.60 -12.48 1.08
C THR A 157 11.80 -11.27 1.52
N GLN A 158 11.73 -10.25 0.66
CA GLN A 158 11.10 -8.97 1.00
C GLN A 158 10.29 -8.43 -0.18
N ILE A 159 9.10 -7.90 0.13
CA ILE A 159 8.30 -7.14 -0.81
C ILE A 159 8.96 -5.78 -1.01
N GLN A 160 9.00 -5.30 -2.24
CA GLN A 160 9.58 -4.01 -2.58
C GLN A 160 8.68 -2.84 -2.16
N GLU A 161 9.26 -1.76 -1.61
CA GLU A 161 8.54 -0.54 -1.25
C GLU A 161 7.84 0.11 -2.44
N SER A 162 8.44 0.05 -3.63
CA SER A 162 7.84 0.53 -4.87
C SER A 162 6.54 -0.17 -5.19
N TYR A 163 6.45 -1.47 -4.91
CA TYR A 163 5.25 -2.25 -5.13
C TYR A 163 4.17 -1.95 -4.07
N LEU A 164 4.55 -1.79 -2.80
CA LEU A 164 3.63 -1.29 -1.76
C LEU A 164 3.01 0.04 -2.19
N ALA A 165 3.82 0.99 -2.68
CA ALA A 165 3.33 2.29 -3.12
C ALA A 165 2.27 2.18 -4.23
N LEU A 166 2.47 1.28 -5.22
CA LEU A 166 1.47 1.00 -6.26
C LEU A 166 0.16 0.47 -5.69
N ARG A 167 0.22 -0.48 -4.75
CA ARG A 167 -0.98 -1.07 -4.14
C ARG A 167 -1.73 -0.07 -3.26
N LEU A 168 -1.02 0.82 -2.56
CA LEU A 168 -1.62 1.92 -1.79
C LEU A 168 -2.30 2.94 -2.70
N GLU A 169 -1.68 3.26 -3.84
CA GLU A 169 -2.27 4.16 -4.84
C GLU A 169 -3.53 3.55 -5.47
N GLU A 170 -3.50 2.26 -5.78
CA GLU A 170 -4.67 1.52 -6.27
C GLU A 170 -5.84 1.58 -5.28
N LEU A 171 -5.60 1.39 -3.97
CA LEU A 171 -6.64 1.52 -2.93
C LEU A 171 -7.25 2.92 -2.89
N LYS A 172 -6.43 3.97 -2.95
CA LYS A 172 -6.88 5.37 -2.91
C LYS A 172 -7.80 5.70 -4.09
N PHE A 173 -7.40 5.34 -5.30
CA PHE A 173 -8.19 5.62 -6.50
C PHE A 173 -9.42 4.72 -6.61
N ALA A 174 -9.38 3.50 -6.09
CA ALA A 174 -10.56 2.64 -6.01
C ALA A 174 -11.61 3.22 -5.04
N ALA A 175 -11.20 3.72 -3.87
CA ALA A 175 -12.08 4.39 -2.92
C ALA A 175 -12.70 5.66 -3.51
N LEU A 176 -11.90 6.46 -4.22
CA LEU A 176 -12.38 7.65 -4.91
C LEU A 176 -13.46 7.33 -5.94
N LEU A 177 -13.23 6.33 -6.80
CA LEU A 177 -14.21 5.90 -7.80
C LEU A 177 -15.48 5.34 -7.17
N GLU A 178 -15.35 4.59 -6.09
CA GLU A 178 -16.49 4.06 -5.36
C GLU A 178 -17.34 5.21 -4.78
N SER A 179 -16.70 6.21 -4.19
CA SER A 179 -17.38 7.41 -3.67
C SER A 179 -18.10 8.19 -4.78
N LEU A 180 -17.48 8.39 -5.93
CA LEU A 180 -18.10 9.09 -7.07
C LEU A 180 -19.29 8.30 -7.63
N LYS A 181 -19.19 6.97 -7.72
CA LYS A 181 -20.31 6.11 -8.16
C LYS A 181 -21.47 6.18 -7.17
N SER A 182 -21.20 6.14 -5.89
CA SER A 182 -22.22 6.22 -4.84
C SER A 182 -22.95 7.56 -4.88
N SER A 183 -22.24 8.66 -5.08
CA SER A 183 -22.84 10.00 -5.23
C SER A 183 -23.74 10.11 -6.46
N ASP A 184 -23.35 9.53 -7.61
CA ASP A 184 -24.17 9.52 -8.81
C ASP A 184 -25.46 8.71 -8.63
N LEU A 185 -25.39 7.55 -7.95
CA LEU A 185 -26.55 6.72 -7.67
C LEU A 185 -27.54 7.42 -6.71
N GLN A 186 -27.02 8.11 -5.70
CA GLN A 186 -27.81 8.91 -4.79
C GLN A 186 -28.56 10.03 -5.54
N PHE A 187 -27.86 10.78 -6.38
CA PHE A 187 -28.45 11.85 -7.18
C PHE A 187 -29.54 11.34 -8.13
N GLN A 188 -29.32 10.18 -8.77
CA GLN A 188 -30.36 9.55 -9.60
C GLN A 188 -31.57 9.08 -8.80
N ALA A 189 -31.36 8.55 -7.59
CA ALA A 189 -32.44 8.12 -6.71
C ALA A 189 -33.27 9.33 -6.25
N ASP A 190 -32.63 10.43 -5.89
CA ASP A 190 -33.30 11.66 -5.43
C ASP A 190 -34.19 12.26 -6.55
N ILE A 191 -33.69 12.29 -7.79
CA ILE A 191 -34.49 12.73 -8.97
C ILE A 191 -35.72 11.84 -9.17
N LEU A 192 -35.57 10.52 -9.02
CA LEU A 192 -36.71 9.59 -9.19
C LEU A 192 -37.74 9.74 -8.09
N VAL A 193 -37.33 10.07 -6.86
CA VAL A 193 -38.26 10.35 -5.75
C VAL A 193 -39.00 11.65 -5.99
N GLU A 194 -38.33 12.73 -6.41
CA GLU A 194 -38.97 14.00 -6.74
C GLU A 194 -40.01 13.84 -7.88
N HIS A 195 -39.70 13.09 -8.93
CA HIS A 195 -40.63 12.80 -10.01
C HIS A 195 -41.88 12.00 -9.58
N ARG A 196 -41.75 11.16 -8.55
CA ARG A 196 -42.91 10.40 -7.99
C ARG A 196 -43.80 11.25 -7.09
N VAL A 197 -43.27 12.28 -6.46
CA VAL A 197 -44.01 13.18 -5.57
C VAL A 197 -44.82 14.21 -6.38
N LEU A 198 -44.44 14.46 -7.63
CA LEU A 198 -45.11 15.42 -8.54
C LEU A 198 -46.16 14.79 -9.45
N GLN A 199 -46.44 13.51 -9.34
CA GLN A 199 -47.53 12.77 -9.96
C GLN A 199 -48.60 12.39 -8.94
#